data_37a815100303f4df8c23c3795beb292c
#
_entry.id   37a815100303f4df8c23c3795beb292c
#
_cell.length_a   1.000
_cell.length_b   1.000
_cell.length_c   1.000
_cell.angle_alpha   90.00
_cell.angle_beta   90.00
_cell.angle_gamma   90.00
#
_symmetry.space_group_name_H-M   'P 1'
#
loop_
_entity.id
_entity.type
_entity.pdbx_description
1 polymer ?
#
loop_
_entity_poly.entity_id
_entity_poly.type
_entity_poly.pdbx_seq_one_letter_code
_entity_poly.pdbx_strand_id
1 'polypeptide(L)'
;RKNWLLLTPEEWVRQHWVHYFHTVKKRNLSSLILEKKLELNGTTKRIDLLVTEKTIPKILVECKAPHIKITEKTFEQIARYNSIIGVEEIILSNGLQHVFAKFSENHYVFSPFAY
;
A
#
# COMPACT_ATOMS: atom_id res chain seq x y z
N ARG A 1 -20.52 -9.47 14.87
CA ARG A 1 -21.23 -10.10 13.80
C ARG A 1 -20.31 -10.97 12.93
N LYS A 2 -20.81 -12.08 12.54
CA LYS A 2 -20.03 -13.02 11.78
C LYS A 2 -20.13 -12.73 10.29
N ASN A 3 -18.99 -12.58 9.66
CA ASN A 3 -18.91 -12.39 8.22
C ASN A 3 -18.39 -13.64 7.56
N TRP A 4 -19.18 -14.17 6.66
CA TRP A 4 -18.75 -15.33 5.90
C TRP A 4 -18.26 -14.90 4.53
N LEU A 5 -17.50 -13.80 4.52
CA LEU A 5 -16.94 -13.29 3.29
C LEU A 5 -15.73 -14.12 2.90
N LEU A 6 -15.70 -14.51 1.65
CA LEU A 6 -14.51 -15.16 1.13
C LEU A 6 -13.44 -14.09 0.96
N LEU A 7 -12.26 -14.36 1.49
CA LEU A 7 -11.14 -13.48 1.25
C LEU A 7 -10.68 -13.68 -0.17
N THR A 8 -10.69 -12.61 -0.96
CA THR A 8 -10.07 -12.67 -2.27
C THR A 8 -8.57 -12.79 -2.09
N PRO A 9 -7.86 -13.28 -3.09
CA PRO A 9 -6.39 -13.34 -3.00
C PRO A 9 -5.77 -11.99 -2.70
N GLU A 10 -6.31 -10.93 -3.28
CA GLU A 10 -5.80 -9.58 -3.03
C GLU A 10 -6.07 -9.14 -1.59
N GLU A 11 -7.27 -9.44 -1.08
CA GLU A 11 -7.62 -9.10 0.29
C GLU A 11 -6.71 -9.81 1.28
N TRP A 12 -6.34 -11.05 0.97
CA TRP A 12 -5.45 -11.83 1.80
C TRP A 12 -4.09 -11.15 1.93
N VAL A 13 -3.57 -10.62 0.82
CA VAL A 13 -2.31 -9.88 0.82
C VAL A 13 -2.44 -8.62 1.66
N ARG A 14 -3.56 -7.91 1.54
CA ARG A 14 -3.78 -6.70 2.31
C ARG A 14 -3.83 -7.00 3.80
N GLN A 15 -4.55 -8.06 4.20
CA GLN A 15 -4.64 -8.44 5.61
C GLN A 15 -3.27 -8.79 6.17
N HIS A 16 -2.42 -9.41 5.36
CA HIS A 16 -1.08 -9.72 5.77
C HIS A 16 -0.29 -8.46 6.12
N TRP A 17 -0.41 -7.41 5.31
CA TRP A 17 0.30 -6.17 5.58
C TRP A 17 -0.27 -5.42 6.78
N VAL A 18 -1.59 -5.47 6.98
CA VAL A 18 -2.21 -4.88 8.16
C VAL A 18 -1.65 -5.55 9.42
N HIS A 19 -1.62 -6.88 9.40
CA HIS A 19 -1.09 -7.64 10.53
C HIS A 19 0.38 -7.30 10.77
N TYR A 20 1.16 -7.19 9.71
CA TYR A 20 2.57 -6.86 9.82
C TYR A 20 2.78 -5.50 10.50
N PHE A 21 2.10 -4.48 10.02
CA PHE A 21 2.29 -3.15 10.59
C PHE A 21 1.77 -3.08 12.03
N HIS A 22 0.70 -3.75 12.33
CA HIS A 22 0.15 -3.72 13.67
C HIS A 22 1.00 -4.53 14.64
N THR A 23 1.41 -5.73 14.25
CA THR A 23 2.07 -6.67 15.15
C THR A 23 3.57 -6.52 15.19
N VAL A 24 4.22 -6.46 14.03
CA VAL A 24 5.67 -6.39 13.96
C VAL A 24 6.16 -4.96 14.15
N LYS A 25 5.54 -4.01 13.46
CA LYS A 25 5.93 -2.61 13.56
C LYS A 25 5.21 -1.88 14.69
N LYS A 26 4.30 -2.55 15.37
CA LYS A 26 3.60 -2.04 16.54
C LYS A 26 2.86 -0.73 16.29
N ARG A 27 2.29 -0.61 15.08
CA ARG A 27 1.48 0.56 14.76
C ARG A 27 0.09 0.40 15.32
N ASN A 28 -0.49 1.48 15.81
CA ASN A 28 -1.89 1.45 16.26
C ASN A 28 -2.80 1.21 15.07
N LEU A 29 -3.86 0.45 15.28
CA LEU A 29 -4.81 0.21 14.21
C LEU A 29 -5.40 1.50 13.67
N SER A 30 -5.54 2.53 14.51
CA SER A 30 -6.06 3.81 14.07
C SER A 30 -5.14 4.54 13.10
N SER A 31 -3.89 4.13 13.01
CA SER A 31 -2.95 4.73 12.06
C SER A 31 -2.93 4.01 10.72
N LEU A 32 -3.72 2.95 10.57
CA LEU A 32 -3.82 2.16 9.36
C LEU A 32 -5.15 2.44 8.68
N ILE A 33 -5.11 3.18 7.58
CA ILE A 33 -6.31 3.58 6.86
C ILE A 33 -6.52 2.62 5.69
N LEU A 34 -7.67 1.94 5.70
CA LEU A 34 -7.99 0.98 4.64
C LEU A 34 -8.92 1.59 3.63
N GLU A 35 -8.71 1.25 2.37
CA GLU A 35 -9.62 1.57 1.28
C GLU A 35 -9.91 3.06 1.13
N LYS A 36 -8.90 3.87 1.30
CA LYS A 36 -9.03 5.30 1.10
C LYS A 36 -9.30 5.59 -0.37
N LYS A 37 -10.35 6.36 -0.64
CA LYS A 37 -10.71 6.73 -2.01
C LYS A 37 -10.05 8.03 -2.41
N LEU A 38 -9.53 8.06 -3.62
CA LEU A 38 -8.96 9.25 -4.21
C LEU A 38 -9.53 9.45 -5.60
N GLU A 39 -9.61 10.70 -6.01
CA GLU A 39 -10.01 11.03 -7.37
C GLU A 39 -8.85 11.67 -8.10
N LEU A 40 -8.60 11.19 -9.31
CA LEU A 40 -7.56 11.73 -10.17
C LEU A 40 -8.13 11.77 -11.58
N ASN A 41 -8.26 12.99 -12.12
CA ASN A 41 -8.77 13.20 -13.49
C ASN A 41 -10.11 12.52 -13.72
N GLY A 42 -11.02 12.64 -12.74
CA GLY A 42 -12.35 12.07 -12.86
C GLY A 42 -12.44 10.58 -12.60
N THR A 43 -11.32 9.93 -12.30
CA THR A 43 -11.28 8.51 -12.00
C THR A 43 -11.08 8.31 -10.50
N THR A 44 -11.91 7.44 -9.92
CA THR A 44 -11.78 7.12 -8.50
C THR A 44 -10.84 5.93 -8.33
N LYS A 45 -9.84 6.10 -7.48
CA LYS A 45 -8.91 5.03 -7.14
C LYS A 45 -9.05 4.73 -5.66
N ARG A 46 -9.12 3.44 -5.32
CA ARG A 46 -9.15 3.01 -3.93
C ARG A 46 -7.75 2.58 -3.53
N ILE A 47 -7.25 3.20 -2.48
CA ILE A 47 -5.92 2.87 -1.93
C ILE A 47 -6.10 1.75 -0.93
N ASP A 48 -5.35 0.66 -1.08
CA ASP A 48 -5.53 -0.51 -0.23
C ASP A 48 -5.20 -0.25 1.22
N LEU A 49 -4.06 0.34 1.49
CA LEU A 49 -3.63 0.60 2.86
C LEU A 49 -2.76 1.84 2.88
N LEU A 50 -3.05 2.72 3.81
CA LEU A 50 -2.28 3.94 4.01
C LEU A 50 -1.82 3.94 5.46
N VAL A 51 -0.52 3.93 5.69
CA VAL A 51 0.04 3.98 7.03
C VAL A 51 0.31 5.43 7.36
N THR A 52 -0.27 5.90 8.46
CA THR A 52 -0.11 7.30 8.86
C THR A 52 0.73 7.39 10.13
N GLU A 53 1.27 8.56 10.36
CA GLU A 53 1.94 8.89 11.60
C GLU A 53 1.45 10.27 12.01
N LYS A 54 0.81 10.34 13.18
CA LYS A 54 0.19 11.58 13.63
C LYS A 54 -0.73 12.16 12.57
N THR A 55 -1.55 11.29 12.00
CA THR A 55 -2.53 11.57 10.93
C THR A 55 -1.94 11.94 9.58
N ILE A 56 -0.62 12.00 9.47
CA ILE A 56 0.05 12.32 8.20
C ILE A 56 0.39 11.04 7.46
N PRO A 57 -0.03 10.88 6.20
CA PRO A 57 0.32 9.69 5.44
C PRO A 57 1.81 9.54 5.26
N LYS A 58 2.33 8.35 5.54
CA LYS A 58 3.75 8.06 5.44
C LYS A 58 4.07 6.96 4.45
N ILE A 59 3.25 5.91 4.43
CA ILE A 59 3.50 4.76 3.57
C ILE A 59 2.21 4.41 2.84
N LEU A 60 2.33 4.25 1.53
CA LEU A 60 1.24 3.75 0.70
C LEU A 60 1.54 2.30 0.38
N VAL A 61 0.61 1.41 0.71
CA VAL A 61 0.77 -0.01 0.40
C VAL A 61 -0.29 -0.38 -0.62
N GLU A 62 0.18 -0.86 -1.77
CA GLU A 62 -0.72 -1.33 -2.81
C GLU A 62 -0.57 -2.83 -2.94
N CYS A 63 -1.68 -3.54 -2.88
CA CYS A 63 -1.69 -4.99 -2.86
C CYS A 63 -2.28 -5.55 -4.14
N LYS A 64 -1.64 -6.58 -4.65
CA LYS A 64 -2.12 -7.33 -5.80
C LYS A 64 -2.28 -8.78 -5.40
N ALA A 65 -3.13 -9.52 -6.11
CA ALA A 65 -3.26 -10.95 -5.87
C ALA A 65 -1.93 -11.65 -6.15
N PRO A 66 -1.66 -12.79 -5.48
CA PRO A 66 -0.37 -13.49 -5.65
C PRO A 66 -0.04 -13.88 -7.09
N HIS A 67 -1.07 -14.12 -7.90
CA HIS A 67 -0.85 -14.52 -9.30
C HIS A 67 -0.60 -13.33 -10.23
N ILE A 68 -0.74 -12.11 -9.73
CA ILE A 68 -0.53 -10.91 -10.54
C ILE A 68 0.94 -10.54 -10.47
N LYS A 69 1.56 -10.42 -11.64
CA LYS A 69 2.97 -10.06 -11.71
C LYS A 69 3.13 -8.56 -11.48
N ILE A 70 4.09 -8.23 -10.64
CA ILE A 70 4.41 -6.82 -10.39
C ILE A 70 5.42 -6.37 -11.43
N THR A 71 5.07 -5.33 -12.17
CA THR A 71 5.92 -4.81 -13.22
C THR A 71 6.20 -3.34 -12.95
N GLU A 72 7.14 -2.80 -13.73
CA GLU A 72 7.45 -1.37 -13.68
C GLU A 72 6.22 -0.53 -13.97
N LYS A 73 5.39 -0.99 -14.90
CA LYS A 73 4.17 -0.27 -15.26
C LYS A 73 3.19 -0.24 -14.08
N THR A 74 3.13 -1.33 -13.32
CA THR A 74 2.28 -1.37 -12.14
C THR A 74 2.72 -0.32 -11.14
N PHE A 75 4.03 -0.20 -10.92
CA PHE A 75 4.56 0.79 -10.01
C PHE A 75 4.27 2.21 -10.50
N GLU A 76 4.43 2.46 -11.79
CA GLU A 76 4.17 3.79 -12.34
C GLU A 76 2.74 4.24 -12.12
N GLN A 77 1.79 3.32 -12.20
CA GLN A 77 0.40 3.66 -11.95
C GLN A 77 0.19 4.12 -10.51
N ILE A 78 0.85 3.44 -9.58
CA ILE A 78 0.73 3.80 -8.16
C ILE A 78 1.42 5.13 -7.89
N ALA A 79 2.57 5.33 -8.50
CA ALA A 79 3.34 6.56 -8.30
C ALA A 79 2.56 7.81 -8.73
N ARG A 80 1.68 7.67 -9.72
CA ARG A 80 0.84 8.79 -10.15
C ARG A 80 -0.05 9.29 -9.03
N TYR A 81 -0.61 8.37 -8.24
CA TYR A 81 -1.49 8.77 -7.15
C TYR A 81 -0.72 9.41 -6.02
N ASN A 82 0.57 9.12 -5.93
CA ASN A 82 1.37 9.72 -4.89
C ASN A 82 1.57 11.22 -5.09
N SER A 83 1.35 11.72 -6.29
CA SER A 83 1.39 13.17 -6.51
C SER A 83 0.28 13.87 -5.72
N ILE A 84 -0.78 13.13 -5.36
CA ILE A 84 -1.88 13.66 -4.55
C ILE A 84 -1.66 13.33 -3.08
N ILE A 85 -1.27 12.10 -2.79
CA ILE A 85 -1.16 11.63 -1.40
C ILE A 85 0.07 12.17 -0.71
N GLY A 86 1.21 12.17 -1.41
CA GLY A 86 2.44 12.74 -0.89
C GLY A 86 3.15 11.90 0.17
N VAL A 87 3.08 10.57 0.08
CA VAL A 87 3.79 9.72 1.03
C VAL A 87 5.28 9.65 0.68
N GLU A 88 6.08 9.32 1.69
CA GLU A 88 7.52 9.14 1.51
C GLU A 88 7.86 7.77 0.95
N GLU A 89 7.05 6.76 1.25
CA GLU A 89 7.36 5.39 0.88
C GLU A 89 6.17 4.71 0.23
N ILE A 90 6.48 3.88 -0.77
CA ILE A 90 5.48 3.07 -1.45
C ILE A 90 5.91 1.62 -1.34
N ILE A 91 4.97 0.77 -0.95
CA ILE A 91 5.15 -0.67 -0.94
C ILE A 91 4.14 -1.25 -1.93
N LEU A 92 4.65 -1.99 -2.89
CA LEU A 92 3.81 -2.69 -3.86
C LEU A 92 4.08 -4.17 -3.67
N SER A 93 3.03 -4.94 -3.40
CA SER A 93 3.20 -6.33 -3.00
C SER A 93 2.09 -7.21 -3.55
N ASN A 94 2.46 -8.43 -3.93
CA ASN A 94 1.49 -9.46 -4.25
C ASN A 94 1.56 -10.62 -3.25
N GLY A 95 2.25 -10.42 -2.13
CA GLY A 95 2.42 -11.45 -1.12
C GLY A 95 3.64 -12.32 -1.35
N LEU A 96 4.07 -12.47 -2.58
CA LEU A 96 5.24 -13.28 -2.94
C LEU A 96 6.40 -12.41 -3.37
N GLN A 97 6.10 -11.26 -3.92
CA GLN A 97 7.08 -10.31 -4.43
C GLN A 97 6.74 -8.95 -3.86
N HIS A 98 7.75 -8.23 -3.39
CA HIS A 98 7.56 -6.92 -2.79
C HIS A 98 8.50 -5.92 -3.45
N VAL A 99 7.98 -4.72 -3.70
CA VAL A 99 8.78 -3.62 -4.22
C VAL A 99 8.68 -2.49 -3.21
N PHE A 100 9.82 -2.02 -2.73
CA PHE A 100 9.89 -0.90 -1.80
C PHE A 100 10.55 0.27 -2.49
N ALA A 101 9.90 1.42 -2.40
CA ALA A 101 10.43 2.63 -3.02
C ALA A 101 10.29 3.79 -2.06
N LYS A 102 11.33 4.58 -1.95
CA LYS A 102 11.33 5.77 -1.12
C LYS A 102 11.50 6.98 -2.03
N PHE A 103 10.64 7.97 -1.87
CA PHE A 103 10.72 9.19 -2.66
C PHE A 103 11.76 10.11 -2.04
N SER A 104 12.76 10.49 -2.82
CA SER A 104 13.84 11.34 -2.33
C SER A 104 14.37 12.15 -3.49
N GLU A 105 14.52 13.46 -3.27
CA GLU A 105 15.10 14.38 -4.26
C GLU A 105 14.42 14.24 -5.63
N ASN A 106 13.09 14.22 -5.61
CA ASN A 106 12.23 14.19 -6.80
C ASN A 106 12.30 12.91 -7.61
N HIS A 107 12.80 11.82 -7.02
CA HIS A 107 12.75 10.52 -7.69
C HIS A 107 12.60 9.41 -6.65
N TYR A 108 12.28 8.21 -7.13
CA TYR A 108 12.12 7.05 -6.27
C TYR A 108 13.41 6.25 -6.22
N VAL A 109 13.78 5.86 -5.02
CA VAL A 109 14.92 4.98 -4.79
C VAL A 109 14.36 3.64 -4.34
N PHE A 110 14.68 2.59 -5.07
CA PHE A 110 14.21 1.25 -4.75
C PHE A 110 15.21 0.57 -3.84
N SER A 111 14.69 -0.17 -2.87
CA SER A 111 15.55 -0.86 -1.93
C SER A 111 15.00 -2.26 -1.66
N PRO A 112 15.85 -3.18 -1.18
CA PRO A 112 15.37 -4.48 -0.74
C PRO A 112 14.51 -4.31 0.50
N PHE A 113 13.74 -5.36 0.81
CA PHE A 113 12.87 -5.34 1.97
C PHE A 113 13.70 -5.16 3.24
N ALA A 114 13.43 -4.08 3.95
CA ALA A 114 14.22 -3.73 5.12
C ALA A 114 13.40 -3.71 6.41
N TYR A 115 12.16 -4.15 6.36
CA TYR A 115 11.29 -4.11 7.54
C TYR A 115 11.40 -5.36 8.37
#